data_8b5be3e4eba1ea038f489cd8751c196f
#
_entry.id   8b5be3e4eba1ea038f489cd8751c196f
#
_cell.length_a   1.000
_cell.length_b   1.000
_cell.length_c   1.000
_cell.angle_alpha   90.00
_cell.angle_beta   90.00
_cell.angle_gamma   90.00
#
_symmetry.space_group_name_H-M   'P 1'
#
loop_
_entity.id
_entity.type
_entity.pdbx_description
1 polymer ?
#
loop_
_entity_poly.entity_id
_entity_poly.type
_entity_poly.pdbx_seq_one_letter_code
_entity_poly.pdbx_strand_id
1 'polypeptide(L)'
;EIKAKVEAGEPYIIRLKSMGDFDKKVKVHDLIKGELEFPENDIDIPIMKSSNLLPTYHFAHLVDDHLMHTTHVIRGQEWVSSVPVHFELFKTFGFKMPKYVHTPLILKKDGDKIRKISKRLDPEARMTYYEEKGYPVYAVIEAIMTIANSNYEEWRDKHPEDPFTNFDFSPKKMSASGALFDLDKL
;
A
#
# COMPACT_ATOMS: atom_id res chain seq x y z
N GLU A 1 13.06 32.08 21.29
CA GLU A 1 11.58 32.13 21.31
C GLU A 1 10.97 30.71 21.25
N ILE A 2 11.24 29.89 20.21
CA ILE A 2 10.68 28.51 20.09
C ILE A 2 11.07 27.64 21.30
N LYS A 3 12.36 27.65 21.70
CA LYS A 3 12.85 26.86 22.84
C LYS A 3 12.13 27.19 24.13
N ALA A 4 11.89 28.47 24.41
CA ALA A 4 11.15 28.91 25.58
C ALA A 4 9.69 28.42 25.60
N LYS A 5 9.02 28.39 24.46
CA LYS A 5 7.65 27.84 24.33
C LYS A 5 7.60 26.34 24.58
N VAL A 6 8.58 25.60 24.04
CA VAL A 6 8.71 24.15 24.28
C VAL A 6 8.96 23.88 25.77
N GLU A 7 9.86 24.62 26.41
CA GLU A 7 10.14 24.52 27.84
C GLU A 7 8.93 24.90 28.71
N ALA A 8 8.07 25.82 28.23
CA ALA A 8 6.80 26.16 28.87
C ALA A 8 5.68 25.14 28.66
N GLY A 9 5.94 24.05 27.92
CA GLY A 9 4.97 22.98 27.66
C GLY A 9 3.90 23.32 26.62
N GLU A 10 4.10 24.36 25.81
CA GLU A 10 3.17 24.68 24.73
C GLU A 10 3.13 23.54 23.71
N PRO A 11 1.94 23.19 23.17
CA PRO A 11 1.83 22.17 22.14
C PRO A 11 2.60 22.55 20.87
N TYR A 12 3.32 21.59 20.30
CA TYR A 12 4.07 21.79 19.07
C TYR A 12 3.95 20.57 18.14
N ILE A 13 4.41 20.70 16.91
CA ILE A 13 4.54 19.61 15.95
C ILE A 13 5.96 19.64 15.41
N ILE A 14 6.63 18.50 15.40
CA ILE A 14 7.92 18.37 14.73
C ILE A 14 7.66 18.04 13.26
N ARG A 15 8.25 18.84 12.38
CA ARG A 15 8.18 18.64 10.92
C ARG A 15 9.56 18.32 10.36
N LEU A 16 9.58 17.48 9.34
CA LEU A 16 10.74 17.39 8.47
C LEU A 16 10.88 18.71 7.71
N LYS A 17 12.05 19.32 7.76
CA LYS A 17 12.40 20.40 6.84
C LYS A 17 12.73 19.77 5.49
N SER A 18 11.84 19.92 4.53
CA SER A 18 12.06 19.39 3.18
C SER A 18 13.22 20.13 2.50
N MET A 19 14.05 19.36 1.80
CA MET A 19 15.15 19.86 0.97
C MET A 19 14.90 19.56 -0.51
N GLY A 20 13.71 19.07 -0.85
CA GLY A 20 13.34 18.75 -2.23
C GLY A 20 12.96 20.00 -3.03
N ASP A 21 12.90 19.81 -4.32
CA ASP A 21 12.61 20.83 -5.32
C ASP A 21 11.54 20.28 -6.25
N PHE A 22 10.36 20.90 -6.27
CA PHE A 22 9.22 20.44 -7.06
C PHE A 22 9.50 20.37 -8.57
N ASP A 23 10.45 21.18 -9.05
CA ASP A 23 10.85 21.16 -10.47
C ASP A 23 11.77 19.99 -10.80
N LYS A 24 12.34 19.33 -9.79
CA LYS A 24 13.13 18.10 -9.95
C LYS A 24 12.27 16.87 -9.85
N LYS A 25 12.76 15.79 -10.46
CA LYS A 25 12.05 14.51 -10.49
C LYS A 25 12.80 13.43 -9.72
N VAL A 26 12.02 12.61 -9.02
CA VAL A 26 12.48 11.36 -8.42
C VAL A 26 11.84 10.18 -9.15
N LYS A 27 12.65 9.16 -9.43
CA LYS A 27 12.20 7.90 -10.03
C LYS A 27 12.27 6.80 -8.99
N VAL A 28 11.18 6.05 -8.90
CA VAL A 28 11.05 4.92 -7.99
C VAL A 28 10.47 3.74 -8.76
N HIS A 29 11.13 2.58 -8.65
CA HIS A 29 10.64 1.36 -9.26
C HIS A 29 9.63 0.66 -8.35
N ASP A 30 8.40 0.50 -8.83
CA ASP A 30 7.35 -0.30 -8.20
C ASP A 30 7.24 -1.65 -8.89
N LEU A 31 7.10 -2.74 -8.13
CA LEU A 31 7.11 -4.09 -8.69
C LEU A 31 5.86 -4.43 -9.53
N ILE A 32 4.76 -3.70 -9.35
CA ILE A 32 3.53 -3.86 -10.14
C ILE A 32 3.43 -2.77 -11.21
N LYS A 33 3.66 -1.52 -10.82
CA LYS A 33 3.43 -0.35 -11.68
C LYS A 33 4.62 0.03 -12.56
N GLY A 34 5.78 -0.60 -12.33
CA GLY A 34 7.01 -0.29 -13.06
C GLY A 34 7.67 1.01 -12.60
N GLU A 35 8.30 1.72 -13.52
CA GLU A 35 8.95 3.00 -13.22
C GLU A 35 7.93 4.10 -13.00
N LEU A 36 7.94 4.66 -11.79
CA LEU A 36 7.13 5.80 -11.40
C LEU A 36 8.02 7.04 -11.30
N GLU A 37 7.55 8.14 -11.84
CA GLU A 37 8.22 9.43 -11.79
C GLU A 37 7.33 10.45 -11.07
N PHE A 38 7.91 11.15 -10.10
CA PHE A 38 7.22 12.17 -9.30
C PHE A 38 8.05 13.44 -9.24
N PRO A 39 7.44 14.62 -8.98
CA PRO A 39 8.19 15.74 -8.43
C PRO A 39 8.82 15.36 -7.08
N GLU A 40 9.97 15.93 -6.73
CA GLU A 40 10.48 15.79 -5.36
C GLU A 40 9.47 16.39 -4.36
N ASN A 41 9.46 15.85 -3.14
CA ASN A 41 8.66 16.46 -2.07
C ASN A 41 9.29 17.79 -1.64
N ASP A 42 8.52 18.86 -1.65
CA ASP A 42 8.92 20.20 -1.23
C ASP A 42 8.14 20.71 0.00
N ILE A 43 7.34 19.81 0.60
CA ILE A 43 6.45 20.12 1.72
C ILE A 43 7.06 19.65 3.04
N ASP A 44 7.12 20.55 4.02
CA ASP A 44 7.49 20.23 5.40
C ASP A 44 6.42 19.37 6.06
N ILE A 45 6.59 18.04 6.06
CA ILE A 45 5.62 17.11 6.61
C ILE A 45 5.73 16.95 8.12
N PRO A 46 4.61 16.78 8.86
CA PRO A 46 4.66 16.39 10.26
C PRO A 46 5.27 15.01 10.43
N ILE A 47 6.27 14.89 11.31
CA ILE A 47 6.91 13.60 11.63
C ILE A 47 6.58 13.11 13.03
N MET A 48 6.31 14.03 13.97
CA MET A 48 6.00 13.69 15.36
C MET A 48 5.04 14.70 15.98
N LYS A 49 4.15 14.24 16.86
CA LYS A 49 3.24 15.06 17.65
C LYS A 49 3.82 15.27 19.05
N SER A 50 3.76 16.48 19.59
CA SER A 50 4.22 16.76 20.96
C SER A 50 3.28 16.20 22.04
N SER A 51 1.99 16.06 21.72
CA SER A 51 0.97 15.64 22.69
C SER A 51 1.20 14.24 23.29
N ASN A 52 1.85 13.35 22.55
CA ASN A 52 2.09 11.98 22.97
C ASN A 52 3.47 11.43 22.50
N LEU A 53 4.28 12.26 21.85
CA LEU A 53 5.58 11.90 21.25
C LEU A 53 5.53 10.71 20.29
N LEU A 54 4.35 10.41 19.74
CA LEU A 54 4.19 9.36 18.76
C LEU A 54 4.50 9.89 17.36
N PRO A 55 5.18 9.06 16.54
CA PRO A 55 5.45 9.41 15.15
C PRO A 55 4.15 9.47 14.34
N THR A 56 4.17 10.27 13.28
CA THR A 56 3.17 10.14 12.22
C THR A 56 3.46 8.93 11.35
N TYR A 57 2.49 8.51 10.53
CA TYR A 57 2.64 7.35 9.65
C TYR A 57 3.92 7.39 8.80
N HIS A 58 4.22 8.52 8.18
CA HIS A 58 5.39 8.63 7.30
C HIS A 58 6.71 8.37 8.03
N PHE A 59 6.84 8.87 9.26
CA PHE A 59 8.05 8.66 10.05
C PHE A 59 8.09 7.27 10.68
N ALA A 60 6.96 6.75 11.15
CA ALA A 60 6.86 5.37 11.63
C ALA A 60 7.25 4.37 10.52
N HIS A 61 6.72 4.55 9.31
CA HIS A 61 7.09 3.76 8.15
C HIS A 61 8.61 3.72 7.91
N LEU A 62 9.29 4.89 7.98
CA LEU A 62 10.74 4.95 7.83
C LEU A 62 11.48 4.12 8.89
N VAL A 63 11.12 4.36 10.16
CA VAL A 63 11.86 3.80 11.31
C VAL A 63 11.59 2.31 11.47
N ASP A 64 10.31 1.93 11.42
CA ASP A 64 9.89 0.53 11.60
C ASP A 64 10.43 -0.35 10.48
N ASP A 65 10.30 0.08 9.22
CA ASP A 65 10.80 -0.70 8.09
C ASP A 65 12.32 -0.83 8.08
N HIS A 66 13.05 0.21 8.53
CA HIS A 66 14.50 0.13 8.68
C HIS A 66 14.88 -0.86 9.78
N LEU A 67 14.31 -0.74 10.98
CA LEU A 67 14.65 -1.58 12.14
C LEU A 67 14.19 -3.03 11.98
N MET A 68 13.05 -3.26 11.32
CA MET A 68 12.54 -4.60 11.02
C MET A 68 13.21 -5.24 9.80
N HIS A 69 14.13 -4.52 9.14
CA HIS A 69 14.76 -4.96 7.90
C HIS A 69 13.76 -5.33 6.80
N THR A 70 12.67 -4.56 6.69
CA THR A 70 11.64 -4.78 5.68
C THR A 70 12.23 -4.68 4.28
N THR A 71 12.08 -5.74 3.50
CA THR A 71 12.61 -5.80 2.14
C THR A 71 11.60 -5.32 1.10
N HIS A 72 10.31 -5.57 1.34
CA HIS A 72 9.20 -5.24 0.45
C HIS A 72 8.04 -4.64 1.23
N VAL A 73 7.55 -3.49 0.79
CA VAL A 73 6.34 -2.84 1.33
C VAL A 73 5.19 -3.10 0.37
N ILE A 74 4.25 -3.96 0.80
CA ILE A 74 3.05 -4.31 0.03
C ILE A 74 1.88 -3.53 0.62
N ARG A 75 1.30 -2.62 -0.18
CA ARG A 75 0.19 -1.76 0.26
C ARG A 75 -0.70 -1.32 -0.89
N GLY A 76 -1.86 -0.77 -0.58
CA GLY A 76 -2.79 -0.28 -1.59
C GLY A 76 -2.23 0.92 -2.40
N GLN A 77 -2.63 1.03 -3.64
CA GLN A 77 -2.16 2.08 -4.55
C GLN A 77 -2.53 3.51 -4.12
N GLU A 78 -3.43 3.68 -3.17
CA GLU A 78 -3.74 4.98 -2.56
C GLU A 78 -2.54 5.64 -1.89
N TRP A 79 -1.50 4.86 -1.59
CA TRP A 79 -0.25 5.33 -1.00
C TRP A 79 0.83 5.71 -2.02
N VAL A 80 0.56 5.57 -3.31
CA VAL A 80 1.52 5.93 -4.38
C VAL A 80 1.92 7.39 -4.28
N SER A 81 0.97 8.30 -4.01
CA SER A 81 1.24 9.73 -3.85
C SER A 81 2.16 10.09 -2.67
N SER A 82 2.34 9.17 -1.72
CA SER A 82 3.25 9.36 -0.58
C SER A 82 4.69 8.93 -0.86
N VAL A 83 4.96 8.31 -2.01
CA VAL A 83 6.29 7.79 -2.37
C VAL A 83 7.37 8.88 -2.37
N PRO A 84 7.14 10.10 -2.91
CA PRO A 84 8.16 11.17 -2.87
C PRO A 84 8.58 11.55 -1.44
N VAL A 85 7.60 11.61 -0.52
CA VAL A 85 7.84 11.89 0.91
C VAL A 85 8.70 10.78 1.53
N HIS A 86 8.37 9.53 1.27
CA HIS A 86 9.14 8.39 1.79
C HIS A 86 10.54 8.34 1.20
N PHE A 87 10.68 8.62 -0.10
CA PHE A 87 11.98 8.71 -0.75
C PHE A 87 12.88 9.75 -0.08
N GLU A 88 12.36 10.97 0.17
CA GLU A 88 13.10 12.01 0.88
C GLU A 88 13.50 11.59 2.28
N LEU A 89 12.58 10.98 3.04
CA LEU A 89 12.84 10.48 4.39
C LEU A 89 13.97 9.44 4.40
N PHE A 90 13.89 8.38 3.59
CA PHE A 90 14.93 7.37 3.51
C PHE A 90 16.28 7.96 3.13
N LYS A 91 16.31 8.88 2.16
CA LYS A 91 17.50 9.59 1.72
C LYS A 91 18.10 10.46 2.84
N THR A 92 17.27 11.23 3.56
CA THR A 92 17.69 12.15 4.62
C THR A 92 18.32 11.41 5.80
N PHE A 93 17.75 10.24 6.17
CA PHE A 93 18.28 9.41 7.26
C PHE A 93 19.39 8.45 6.83
N GLY A 94 19.72 8.38 5.54
CA GLY A 94 20.72 7.47 5.01
C GLY A 94 20.31 5.99 5.09
N PHE A 95 19.01 5.70 5.17
CA PHE A 95 18.49 4.35 5.25
C PHE A 95 18.21 3.77 3.87
N LYS A 96 18.37 2.46 3.74
CA LYS A 96 18.05 1.77 2.50
C LYS A 96 16.53 1.70 2.33
N MET A 97 16.04 2.26 1.23
CA MET A 97 14.62 2.22 0.87
C MET A 97 14.20 0.79 0.50
N PRO A 98 13.06 0.28 1.03
CA PRO A 98 12.51 -1.02 0.62
C PRO A 98 11.98 -0.97 -0.81
N LYS A 99 11.73 -2.14 -1.40
CA LYS A 99 11.00 -2.22 -2.67
C LYS A 99 9.51 -2.02 -2.41
N TYR A 100 8.83 -1.29 -3.30
CA TYR A 100 7.40 -1.06 -3.20
C TYR A 100 6.59 -1.98 -4.12
N VAL A 101 5.45 -2.39 -3.60
CA VAL A 101 4.43 -3.19 -4.29
C VAL A 101 3.09 -2.52 -4.04
N HIS A 102 2.68 -1.61 -4.92
CA HIS A 102 1.39 -0.95 -4.79
C HIS A 102 0.29 -1.75 -5.49
N THR A 103 -0.46 -2.51 -4.69
CA THR A 103 -1.54 -3.35 -5.18
C THR A 103 -2.69 -2.50 -5.74
N PRO A 104 -3.34 -2.97 -6.83
CA PRO A 104 -4.49 -2.29 -7.40
C PRO A 104 -5.66 -2.27 -6.43
N LEU A 105 -6.61 -1.37 -6.67
CA LEU A 105 -7.87 -1.34 -5.94
C LEU A 105 -8.74 -2.55 -6.34
N ILE A 106 -9.38 -3.14 -5.36
CA ILE A 106 -10.50 -4.05 -5.62
C ILE A 106 -11.74 -3.18 -5.84
N LEU A 107 -12.34 -3.37 -7.00
CA LEU A 107 -13.50 -2.62 -7.47
C LEU A 107 -14.75 -3.50 -7.43
N LYS A 108 -15.90 -2.86 -7.26
CA LYS A 108 -17.21 -3.52 -7.29
C LYS A 108 -18.16 -2.75 -8.20
N LYS A 109 -19.00 -3.47 -8.90
CA LYS A 109 -20.12 -2.90 -9.65
C LYS A 109 -21.25 -2.52 -8.68
N ASP A 110 -21.75 -1.29 -8.79
CA ASP A 110 -22.84 -0.74 -7.98
C ASP A 110 -23.84 -0.06 -8.93
N GLY A 111 -24.83 -0.81 -9.38
CA GLY A 111 -25.68 -0.42 -10.52
C GLY A 111 -24.82 -0.22 -11.77
N ASP A 112 -24.93 0.97 -12.38
CA ASP A 112 -24.18 1.35 -13.58
C ASP A 112 -22.77 1.92 -13.28
N LYS A 113 -22.40 2.04 -12.01
CA LYS A 113 -21.13 2.61 -11.58
C LYS A 113 -20.16 1.55 -11.08
N ILE A 114 -18.88 1.81 -11.28
CA ILE A 114 -17.79 1.01 -10.67
C ILE A 114 -17.18 1.88 -9.58
N ARG A 115 -17.06 1.31 -8.39
CA ARG A 115 -16.45 1.98 -7.23
C ARG A 115 -15.48 1.06 -6.48
N LYS A 116 -14.63 1.62 -5.66
CA LYS A 116 -13.80 0.86 -4.72
C LYS A 116 -14.70 0.09 -3.75
N ILE A 117 -14.40 -1.19 -3.50
CA ILE A 117 -15.04 -1.98 -2.44
C ILE A 117 -14.76 -1.34 -1.07
N SER A 118 -15.76 -1.34 -0.19
CA SER A 118 -15.71 -0.62 1.08
C SER A 118 -16.19 -1.49 2.22
N LYS A 119 -15.38 -1.65 3.26
CA LYS A 119 -15.76 -2.40 4.48
C LYS A 119 -17.02 -1.88 5.18
N ARG A 120 -17.45 -0.64 4.89
CA ARG A 120 -18.68 -0.05 5.47
C ARG A 120 -19.93 -0.43 4.68
N LEU A 121 -19.81 -0.54 3.35
CA LEU A 121 -20.93 -0.76 2.45
C LEU A 121 -21.04 -2.21 1.98
N ASP A 122 -19.91 -2.90 1.92
CA ASP A 122 -19.78 -4.22 1.31
C ASP A 122 -19.32 -5.23 2.37
N PRO A 123 -20.22 -6.07 2.89
CA PRO A 123 -19.87 -7.10 3.89
C PRO A 123 -18.74 -8.01 3.42
N GLU A 124 -18.73 -8.37 2.13
CA GLU A 124 -17.73 -9.21 1.48
C GLU A 124 -16.32 -8.57 1.40
N ALA A 125 -16.17 -7.31 1.77
CA ALA A 125 -14.86 -6.69 1.96
C ALA A 125 -14.18 -7.09 3.29
N ARG A 126 -14.86 -7.89 4.14
CA ARG A 126 -14.38 -8.37 5.43
C ARG A 126 -14.16 -9.88 5.37
N MET A 127 -13.06 -10.35 5.93
CA MET A 127 -12.79 -11.80 5.99
C MET A 127 -13.83 -12.57 6.81
N THR A 128 -14.35 -11.95 7.89
CA THR A 128 -15.41 -12.53 8.73
C THR A 128 -16.68 -12.88 7.95
N TYR A 129 -16.98 -12.16 6.87
CA TYR A 129 -18.13 -12.47 6.02
C TYR A 129 -18.05 -13.89 5.43
N TYR A 130 -16.89 -14.27 4.94
CA TYR A 130 -16.68 -15.60 4.32
C TYR A 130 -16.74 -16.71 5.37
N GLU A 131 -16.17 -16.47 6.54
CA GLU A 131 -16.22 -17.37 7.68
C GLU A 131 -17.68 -17.60 8.13
N GLU A 132 -18.46 -16.53 8.36
CA GLU A 132 -19.85 -16.57 8.75
C GLU A 132 -20.75 -17.24 7.71
N LYS A 133 -20.42 -17.15 6.43
CA LYS A 133 -21.13 -17.80 5.33
C LYS A 133 -20.68 -19.22 5.06
N GLY A 134 -19.64 -19.71 5.76
CA GLY A 134 -19.13 -21.07 5.61
C GLY A 134 -18.33 -21.31 4.33
N TYR A 135 -17.79 -20.26 3.70
CA TYR A 135 -16.91 -20.43 2.55
C TYR A 135 -15.61 -21.12 2.97
N PRO A 136 -15.15 -22.15 2.29
CA PRO A 136 -13.84 -22.73 2.55
C PRO A 136 -12.73 -21.73 2.31
N VAL A 137 -11.75 -21.68 3.22
CA VAL A 137 -10.63 -20.72 3.13
C VAL A 137 -9.90 -20.78 1.79
N TYR A 138 -9.68 -22.00 1.29
CA TYR A 138 -8.99 -22.20 0.01
C TYR A 138 -9.80 -21.61 -1.16
N ALA A 139 -11.13 -21.70 -1.16
CA ALA A 139 -11.96 -21.11 -2.22
C ALA A 139 -11.83 -19.57 -2.23
N VAL A 140 -11.80 -18.94 -1.05
CA VAL A 140 -11.58 -17.49 -0.93
C VAL A 140 -10.19 -17.10 -1.44
N ILE A 141 -9.15 -17.88 -1.12
CA ILE A 141 -7.79 -17.64 -1.62
C ILE A 141 -7.75 -17.77 -3.15
N GLU A 142 -8.35 -18.82 -3.72
CA GLU A 142 -8.43 -19.06 -5.16
C GLU A 142 -9.09 -17.87 -5.89
N ALA A 143 -10.21 -17.39 -5.37
CA ALA A 143 -10.91 -16.23 -5.95
C ALA A 143 -10.06 -14.96 -5.88
N ILE A 144 -9.34 -14.74 -4.77
CA ILE A 144 -8.42 -13.60 -4.64
C ILE A 144 -7.25 -13.73 -5.63
N MET A 145 -6.71 -14.93 -5.82
CA MET A 145 -5.63 -15.18 -6.79
C MET A 145 -6.08 -14.88 -8.22
N THR A 146 -7.29 -15.26 -8.60
CA THR A 146 -7.89 -14.94 -9.91
C THR A 146 -8.02 -13.43 -10.13
N ILE A 147 -8.41 -12.70 -9.08
CA ILE A 147 -8.52 -11.24 -9.12
C ILE A 147 -7.13 -10.58 -9.18
N ALA A 148 -6.17 -11.12 -8.42
CA ALA A 148 -4.84 -10.54 -8.29
C ALA A 148 -3.96 -10.74 -9.52
N ASN A 149 -4.12 -11.86 -10.24
CA ASN A 149 -3.25 -12.23 -11.35
C ASN A 149 -4.03 -12.83 -12.51
N SER A 150 -4.05 -12.15 -13.66
CA SER A 150 -4.80 -12.58 -14.84
C SER A 150 -4.41 -13.93 -15.42
N ASN A 151 -3.22 -14.45 -15.08
CA ASN A 151 -2.75 -15.76 -15.57
C ASN A 151 -3.18 -16.91 -14.64
N TYR A 152 -3.74 -16.59 -13.47
CA TYR A 152 -4.07 -17.61 -12.49
C TYR A 152 -5.21 -18.51 -12.96
N GLU A 153 -6.27 -17.94 -13.53
CA GLU A 153 -7.43 -18.68 -14.05
C GLU A 153 -6.99 -19.69 -15.12
N GLU A 154 -6.20 -19.24 -16.10
CA GLU A 154 -5.65 -20.14 -17.14
C GLU A 154 -4.74 -21.24 -16.59
N TRP A 155 -3.93 -20.91 -15.58
CA TRP A 155 -3.08 -21.89 -14.91
C TRP A 155 -3.93 -22.89 -14.15
N ARG A 156 -4.96 -22.47 -13.42
CA ARG A 156 -5.86 -23.34 -12.66
C ARG A 156 -6.61 -24.33 -13.57
N ASP A 157 -7.07 -23.89 -14.72
CA ASP A 157 -7.73 -24.75 -15.72
C ASP A 157 -6.83 -25.91 -16.17
N LYS A 158 -5.53 -25.66 -16.26
CA LYS A 158 -4.52 -26.67 -16.66
C LYS A 158 -4.04 -27.55 -15.48
N HIS A 159 -4.23 -27.09 -14.25
CA HIS A 159 -3.73 -27.71 -13.04
C HIS A 159 -4.84 -27.79 -11.96
N PRO A 160 -5.98 -28.48 -12.25
CA PRO A 160 -7.16 -28.45 -11.37
C PRO A 160 -6.90 -29.04 -9.97
N GLU A 161 -6.01 -30.04 -9.87
CA GLU A 161 -5.71 -30.73 -8.62
C GLU A 161 -4.47 -30.16 -7.88
N ASP A 162 -3.72 -29.29 -8.53
CA ASP A 162 -2.51 -28.72 -7.92
C ASP A 162 -2.84 -27.72 -6.82
N PRO A 163 -2.08 -27.67 -5.72
CA PRO A 163 -2.25 -26.62 -4.73
C PRO A 163 -1.91 -25.25 -5.34
N PHE A 164 -2.65 -24.20 -4.97
CA PHE A 164 -2.44 -22.85 -5.49
C PHE A 164 -1.00 -22.32 -5.26
N THR A 165 -0.30 -22.89 -4.27
CA THR A 165 1.11 -22.57 -3.96
C THR A 165 2.08 -22.99 -5.05
N ASN A 166 1.67 -23.85 -5.99
CA ASN A 166 2.48 -24.24 -7.16
C ASN A 166 2.43 -23.19 -8.28
N PHE A 167 1.52 -22.23 -8.19
CA PHE A 167 1.46 -21.13 -9.16
C PHE A 167 2.66 -20.19 -9.00
N ASP A 168 3.38 -19.95 -10.10
CA ASP A 168 4.49 -18.99 -10.14
C ASP A 168 3.94 -17.55 -10.17
N PHE A 169 3.68 -17.02 -8.99
CA PHE A 169 3.10 -15.69 -8.82
C PHE A 169 4.13 -14.58 -9.15
N SER A 170 3.84 -13.81 -10.18
CA SER A 170 4.63 -12.66 -10.55
C SER A 170 3.88 -11.33 -10.32
N PRO A 171 4.40 -10.40 -9.51
CA PRO A 171 3.80 -9.08 -9.34
C PRO A 171 3.63 -8.31 -10.66
N LYS A 172 4.50 -8.55 -11.65
CA LYS A 172 4.43 -7.94 -12.99
C LYS A 172 3.18 -8.33 -13.77
N LYS A 173 2.51 -9.42 -13.39
CA LYS A 173 1.28 -9.92 -14.00
C LYS A 173 0.02 -9.47 -13.26
N MET A 174 0.17 -8.70 -12.19
CA MET A 174 -0.97 -8.09 -11.51
C MET A 174 -1.54 -6.93 -12.34
N SER A 175 -2.86 -6.73 -12.26
CA SER A 175 -3.50 -5.58 -12.89
C SER A 175 -2.99 -4.27 -12.30
N ALA A 176 -2.56 -3.33 -13.12
CA ALA A 176 -2.13 -2.01 -12.67
C ALA A 176 -3.30 -1.05 -12.39
N SER A 177 -4.49 -1.32 -12.95
CA SER A 177 -5.63 -0.39 -12.97
C SER A 177 -6.75 -0.71 -11.97
N GLY A 178 -6.71 -1.88 -11.35
CA GLY A 178 -7.77 -2.38 -10.48
C GLY A 178 -8.44 -3.63 -11.05
N ALA A 179 -9.02 -4.43 -10.19
CA ALA A 179 -9.68 -5.66 -10.54
C ALA A 179 -11.12 -5.67 -10.00
N LEU A 180 -12.05 -6.10 -10.84
CA LEU A 180 -13.46 -6.18 -10.47
C LEU A 180 -13.68 -7.43 -9.61
N PHE A 181 -14.18 -7.22 -8.41
CA PHE A 181 -14.62 -8.30 -7.52
C PHE A 181 -16.05 -8.70 -7.89
N ASP A 182 -16.24 -9.99 -8.07
CA ASP A 182 -17.53 -10.61 -8.34
C ASP A 182 -17.71 -11.78 -7.36
N LEU A 183 -18.72 -11.67 -6.48
CA LEU A 183 -19.01 -12.69 -5.49
C LEU A 183 -19.54 -13.97 -6.12
N ASP A 184 -20.20 -13.87 -7.29
CA ASP A 184 -20.79 -15.03 -7.99
C ASP A 184 -19.71 -15.94 -8.59
N LYS A 185 -18.45 -15.48 -8.60
CA LYS A 185 -17.28 -16.29 -9.03
C LYS A 185 -16.61 -17.06 -7.89
N LEU A 186 -17.10 -16.93 -6.67
CA LEU A 186 -16.59 -17.63 -5.51
C LEU A 186 -17.32 -18.95 -5.29
#